data_2909a082becbfc429e71b49c1220cb71
#
_entry.id   2909a082becbfc429e71b49c1220cb71
#
_cell.length_a   1.000
_cell.length_b   1.000
_cell.length_c   1.000
_cell.angle_alpha   90.00
_cell.angle_beta   90.00
_cell.angle_gamma   90.00
#
_symmetry.space_group_name_H-M   'P 1'
#
loop_
_entity.id
_entity.type
_entity.pdbx_description
1 polymer ?
#
loop_
_entity_poly.entity_id
_entity_poly.type
_entity_poly.pdbx_seq_one_letter_code
_entity_poly.pdbx_strand_id
1 'polypeptide(L)'
;SFSGCCGFGCISDTDPQPLMVRSHLGLYAITTVGIINNANELISKYFSDHGHQFMAMSSGKVNTTELVAALINQKENLVEGIRNAQELIDGSMSILLMTGPDEIIAARDLCGRIPVLVGKNDEGCCVSFESFAYHKLDYHDEYELGPGEIVRITASGCETIAPAGKDMKICAFLWTYYGYPNSNYEGVNVEVMRYRNGEIMARDEIIRGDLPKVDYVAGMPDSGVPHAIGYANRSGKPFARPFVKYTPTWPRSFMPSSQDVRNQVAKMKQIPVPELIQGKKLLIVDDSIVRGTQ
;
A
#
# COMPACT_ATOMS: atom_id res chain seq x y z
N SER A 1 19.40 -3.83 -22.68
CA SER A 1 20.04 -3.03 -21.62
C SER A 1 19.36 -1.67 -21.55
N PHE A 2 19.02 -1.24 -20.37
CA PHE A 2 18.55 0.13 -20.12
C PHE A 2 19.74 1.06 -20.06
N SER A 3 19.59 2.25 -20.60
CA SER A 3 20.62 3.31 -20.53
C SER A 3 19.93 4.61 -20.11
N GLY A 4 20.52 5.37 -19.17
CA GLY A 4 19.98 6.61 -18.64
C GLY A 4 20.24 6.70 -17.15
N CYS A 5 20.04 7.90 -16.58
CA CYS A 5 20.24 8.19 -15.16
C CYS A 5 18.93 8.27 -14.36
N CYS A 6 17.77 8.21 -15.03
CA CYS A 6 16.46 8.23 -14.40
C CYS A 6 15.55 7.18 -15.04
N GLY A 7 14.68 6.58 -14.24
CA GLY A 7 13.70 5.61 -14.72
C GLY A 7 12.69 5.28 -13.65
N PHE A 8 11.53 4.79 -14.06
CA PHE A 8 10.55 4.24 -13.14
C PHE A 8 9.77 3.09 -13.77
N GLY A 9 9.13 2.31 -12.95
CA GLY A 9 8.33 1.17 -13.35
C GLY A 9 7.16 0.94 -12.41
N CYS A 10 6.28 0.03 -12.78
CA CYS A 10 5.14 -0.37 -11.98
C CYS A 10 4.99 -1.89 -12.03
N ILE A 11 4.65 -2.49 -10.89
CA ILE A 11 4.14 -3.84 -10.82
C ILE A 11 2.63 -3.72 -10.65
N SER A 12 1.87 -4.12 -11.66
CA SER A 12 0.42 -4.07 -11.68
C SER A 12 -0.14 -5.37 -12.23
N ASP A 13 -1.18 -5.89 -11.61
CA ASP A 13 -1.95 -7.05 -12.06
C ASP A 13 -3.28 -6.65 -12.71
N THR A 14 -3.58 -5.36 -12.78
CA THR A 14 -4.82 -4.81 -13.36
C THR A 14 -4.58 -4.01 -14.62
N ASP A 15 -3.84 -2.92 -14.53
CA ASP A 15 -3.66 -1.97 -15.61
C ASP A 15 -2.22 -1.99 -16.14
N PRO A 16 -2.01 -2.03 -17.49
CA PRO A 16 -0.68 -1.84 -18.05
C PRO A 16 -0.19 -0.41 -17.78
N GLN A 17 0.97 -0.30 -17.17
CA GLN A 17 1.67 0.94 -16.85
C GLN A 17 3.20 0.68 -16.77
N PRO A 18 4.06 1.72 -16.85
CA PRO A 18 3.71 3.14 -17.05
C PRO A 18 3.17 3.43 -18.45
N LEU A 19 2.39 4.52 -18.58
CA LEU A 19 1.90 5.01 -19.86
C LEU A 19 2.73 6.20 -20.36
N MET A 20 3.04 6.20 -21.66
CA MET A 20 3.61 7.38 -22.33
C MET A 20 2.49 8.28 -22.84
N VAL A 21 2.51 9.54 -22.43
CA VAL A 21 1.50 10.52 -22.78
C VAL A 21 2.14 11.70 -23.51
N ARG A 22 1.56 12.07 -24.65
CA ARG A 22 1.90 13.30 -25.38
C ARG A 22 0.69 14.21 -25.42
N SER A 23 0.83 15.39 -24.87
CA SER A 23 -0.24 16.40 -24.82
C SER A 23 0.33 17.81 -25.02
N HIS A 24 -0.50 18.84 -24.85
CA HIS A 24 -0.05 20.24 -24.79
C HIS A 24 0.92 20.52 -23.64
N LEU A 25 0.92 19.67 -22.58
CA LEU A 25 1.89 19.74 -21.47
C LEU A 25 3.25 19.12 -21.82
N GLY A 26 3.42 18.60 -23.03
CA GLY A 26 4.62 17.95 -23.50
C GLY A 26 4.52 16.42 -23.55
N LEU A 27 5.68 15.77 -23.57
CA LEU A 27 5.80 14.32 -23.47
C LEU A 27 6.19 13.95 -22.03
N TYR A 28 5.41 13.07 -21.43
CA TYR A 28 5.74 12.54 -20.10
C TYR A 28 5.32 11.07 -19.98
N ALA A 29 5.96 10.34 -19.08
CA ALA A 29 5.49 9.04 -18.67
C ALA A 29 4.81 9.12 -17.30
N ILE A 30 3.75 8.32 -17.10
CA ILE A 30 2.94 8.34 -15.87
C ILE A 30 2.73 6.93 -15.33
N THR A 31 2.82 6.79 -14.01
CA THR A 31 2.32 5.63 -13.27
C THR A 31 1.50 6.07 -12.07
N THR A 32 0.52 5.25 -11.70
CA THR A 32 -0.43 5.58 -10.64
C THR A 32 -0.70 4.36 -9.75
N VAL A 33 -0.95 4.61 -8.47
CA VAL A 33 -1.41 3.61 -7.52
C VAL A 33 -2.57 4.18 -6.71
N GLY A 34 -3.69 3.47 -6.72
CA GLY A 34 -4.86 3.88 -5.98
C GLY A 34 -6.17 3.30 -6.49
N ILE A 35 -7.27 3.84 -5.99
CA ILE A 35 -8.64 3.44 -6.36
C ILE A 35 -9.44 4.70 -6.67
N ILE A 36 -10.14 4.71 -7.80
CA ILE A 36 -11.04 5.77 -8.23
C ILE A 36 -12.47 5.25 -8.11
N ASN A 37 -13.20 5.64 -7.07
CA ASN A 37 -14.57 5.18 -6.83
C ASN A 37 -15.55 5.75 -7.84
N ASN A 38 -15.35 6.99 -8.27
CA ASN A 38 -16.19 7.72 -9.23
C ASN A 38 -15.67 7.64 -10.69
N ALA A 39 -14.89 6.61 -11.04
CA ALA A 39 -14.28 6.49 -12.38
C ALA A 39 -15.31 6.59 -13.51
N ASN A 40 -16.44 5.88 -13.43
CA ASN A 40 -17.46 5.91 -14.46
C ASN A 40 -18.10 7.30 -14.65
N GLU A 41 -18.28 8.05 -13.58
CA GLU A 41 -18.78 9.42 -13.61
C GLU A 41 -17.79 10.34 -14.32
N LEU A 42 -16.51 10.28 -13.93
CA LEU A 42 -15.44 11.07 -14.54
C LEU A 42 -15.28 10.76 -16.03
N ILE A 43 -15.34 9.49 -16.43
CA ILE A 43 -15.28 9.06 -17.82
C ILE A 43 -16.48 9.63 -18.61
N SER A 44 -17.69 9.52 -18.07
CA SER A 44 -18.90 10.05 -18.74
C SER A 44 -18.84 11.55 -18.92
N LYS A 45 -18.39 12.26 -17.89
CA LYS A 45 -18.19 13.72 -17.95
C LYS A 45 -17.12 14.09 -18.98
N TYR A 46 -16.00 13.37 -19.00
CA TYR A 46 -14.92 13.61 -19.95
C TYR A 46 -15.39 13.46 -21.41
N PHE A 47 -16.20 12.43 -21.71
CA PHE A 47 -16.78 12.26 -23.05
C PHE A 47 -17.76 13.36 -23.43
N SER A 48 -18.60 13.84 -22.52
CA SER A 48 -19.54 14.93 -22.83
C SER A 48 -18.85 16.26 -23.06
N ASP A 49 -17.78 16.53 -22.32
CA ASP A 49 -17.11 17.83 -22.37
C ASP A 49 -16.08 17.93 -23.51
N HIS A 50 -15.46 16.84 -23.92
CA HIS A 50 -14.30 16.83 -24.80
C HIS A 50 -14.47 15.98 -26.08
N GLY A 51 -15.43 15.05 -26.13
CA GLY A 51 -15.69 14.22 -27.30
C GLY A 51 -14.53 13.28 -27.70
N HIS A 52 -13.61 13.00 -26.78
CA HIS A 52 -12.44 12.15 -27.04
C HIS A 52 -12.69 10.69 -26.64
N GLN A 53 -11.77 9.82 -27.00
CA GLN A 53 -11.79 8.39 -26.67
C GLN A 53 -10.60 8.04 -25.78
N PHE A 54 -10.76 7.02 -24.94
CA PHE A 54 -9.66 6.37 -24.25
C PHE A 54 -9.10 5.25 -25.11
N MET A 55 -7.78 5.13 -25.15
CA MET A 55 -7.09 4.17 -26.00
C MET A 55 -6.55 2.95 -25.21
N ALA A 56 -6.16 3.18 -23.97
CA ALA A 56 -5.69 2.11 -23.11
C ALA A 56 -6.86 1.46 -22.36
N MET A 57 -7.16 0.20 -22.72
CA MET A 57 -8.24 -0.57 -22.11
C MET A 57 -7.66 -1.72 -21.29
N SER A 58 -8.23 -1.95 -20.11
CA SER A 58 -7.88 -3.08 -19.25
C SER A 58 -9.13 -3.91 -18.98
N SER A 59 -9.15 -5.15 -19.48
CA SER A 59 -10.28 -6.07 -19.30
C SER A 59 -11.65 -5.47 -19.67
N GLY A 60 -11.71 -4.68 -20.76
CA GLY A 60 -12.92 -4.01 -21.23
C GLY A 60 -13.30 -2.74 -20.47
N LYS A 61 -12.44 -2.26 -19.57
CA LYS A 61 -12.60 -0.99 -18.84
C LYS A 61 -11.52 0.00 -19.27
N VAL A 62 -11.79 1.29 -19.09
CA VAL A 62 -10.79 2.34 -19.29
C VAL A 62 -9.66 2.14 -18.28
N ASN A 63 -8.41 2.23 -18.75
CA ASN A 63 -7.24 2.20 -17.88
C ASN A 63 -7.28 3.41 -16.91
N THR A 64 -7.17 3.14 -15.61
CA THR A 64 -7.28 4.18 -14.59
C THR A 64 -6.13 5.20 -14.66
N THR A 65 -4.95 4.78 -15.07
CA THR A 65 -3.80 5.67 -15.29
C THR A 65 -4.04 6.62 -16.47
N GLU A 66 -4.69 6.16 -17.55
CA GLU A 66 -5.06 7.02 -18.66
C GLU A 66 -6.13 8.05 -18.26
N LEU A 67 -7.11 7.63 -17.44
CA LEU A 67 -8.09 8.55 -16.88
C LEU A 67 -7.41 9.66 -16.06
N VAL A 68 -6.45 9.32 -15.20
CA VAL A 68 -5.69 10.31 -14.42
C VAL A 68 -4.92 11.26 -15.35
N ALA A 69 -4.26 10.74 -16.38
CA ALA A 69 -3.58 11.57 -17.37
C ALA A 69 -4.54 12.52 -18.10
N ALA A 70 -5.76 12.06 -18.43
CA ALA A 70 -6.79 12.90 -19.04
C ALA A 70 -7.23 14.04 -18.10
N LEU A 71 -7.38 13.77 -16.80
CA LEU A 71 -7.70 14.81 -15.80
C LEU A 71 -6.56 15.84 -15.64
N ILE A 72 -5.30 15.38 -15.66
CA ILE A 72 -4.12 16.24 -15.63
C ILE A 72 -4.10 17.17 -16.85
N ASN A 73 -4.37 16.61 -18.03
CA ASN A 73 -4.35 17.37 -19.28
C ASN A 73 -5.49 18.39 -19.45
N GLN A 74 -6.39 18.53 -18.49
CA GLN A 74 -7.41 19.59 -18.49
C GLN A 74 -6.88 20.97 -18.06
N LYS A 75 -5.63 21.05 -17.60
CA LYS A 75 -5.03 22.30 -17.08
C LYS A 75 -3.81 22.72 -17.89
N GLU A 76 -3.38 23.97 -17.69
CA GLU A 76 -2.32 24.61 -18.46
C GLU A 76 -0.90 24.17 -18.05
N ASN A 77 -0.74 23.59 -16.86
CA ASN A 77 0.53 23.06 -16.39
C ASN A 77 0.34 21.79 -15.55
N LEU A 78 1.44 21.03 -15.37
CA LEU A 78 1.40 19.74 -14.67
C LEU A 78 0.97 19.83 -13.21
N VAL A 79 1.39 20.88 -12.48
CA VAL A 79 1.08 21.03 -11.06
C VAL A 79 -0.41 21.27 -10.86
N GLU A 80 -0.98 22.18 -11.63
CA GLU A 80 -2.44 22.42 -11.63
C GLU A 80 -3.22 21.21 -12.13
N GLY A 81 -2.68 20.49 -13.12
CA GLY A 81 -3.27 19.24 -13.63
C GLY A 81 -3.30 18.14 -12.57
N ILE A 82 -2.22 17.92 -11.86
CA ILE A 82 -2.16 16.95 -10.75
C ILE A 82 -3.15 17.36 -9.65
N ARG A 83 -3.21 18.64 -9.29
CA ARG A 83 -4.15 19.15 -8.28
C ARG A 83 -5.59 18.93 -8.73
N ASN A 84 -5.92 19.19 -9.99
CA ASN A 84 -7.22 18.91 -10.57
C ASN A 84 -7.61 17.43 -10.47
N ALA A 85 -6.68 16.54 -10.80
CA ALA A 85 -6.92 15.11 -10.64
C ALA A 85 -7.15 14.72 -9.17
N GLN A 86 -6.34 15.24 -8.24
CA GLN A 86 -6.50 15.00 -6.81
C GLN A 86 -7.87 15.46 -6.28
N GLU A 87 -8.38 16.60 -6.75
CA GLU A 87 -9.66 17.18 -6.32
C GLU A 87 -10.89 16.46 -6.90
N LEU A 88 -10.78 15.97 -8.14
CA LEU A 88 -11.89 15.31 -8.84
C LEU A 88 -12.05 13.84 -8.45
N ILE A 89 -10.98 13.19 -8.06
CA ILE A 89 -10.99 11.76 -7.74
C ILE A 89 -11.58 11.51 -6.35
N ASP A 90 -12.72 10.82 -6.31
CA ASP A 90 -13.21 10.19 -5.08
C ASP A 90 -12.48 8.87 -4.86
N GLY A 91 -11.57 8.85 -3.90
CA GLY A 91 -10.75 7.68 -3.64
C GLY A 91 -9.35 8.02 -3.13
N SER A 92 -8.36 7.28 -3.59
CA SER A 92 -6.95 7.54 -3.34
C SER A 92 -6.18 7.38 -4.65
N MET A 93 -5.25 8.28 -4.92
CA MET A 93 -4.43 8.20 -6.12
C MET A 93 -3.07 8.87 -5.89
N SER A 94 -2.03 8.05 -5.75
CA SER A 94 -0.65 8.52 -5.79
C SER A 94 -0.13 8.44 -7.21
N ILE A 95 0.62 9.47 -7.63
CA ILE A 95 1.01 9.69 -9.02
C ILE A 95 2.51 9.88 -9.09
N LEU A 96 3.17 9.21 -10.02
CA LEU A 96 4.54 9.51 -10.42
C LEU A 96 4.56 9.89 -11.91
N LEU A 97 5.24 10.99 -12.23
CA LEU A 97 5.44 11.49 -13.58
C LEU A 97 6.93 11.63 -13.86
N MET A 98 7.38 11.18 -15.02
CA MET A 98 8.71 11.45 -15.53
C MET A 98 8.59 12.34 -16.75
N THR A 99 9.06 13.59 -16.62
CA THR A 99 8.92 14.64 -17.64
C THR A 99 10.19 14.85 -18.46
N GLY A 100 11.31 14.30 -17.96
CA GLY A 100 12.62 14.42 -18.58
C GLY A 100 13.55 13.29 -18.15
N PRO A 101 14.81 13.32 -18.57
CA PRO A 101 15.78 12.25 -18.28
C PRO A 101 16.32 12.27 -16.85
N ASP A 102 16.06 13.31 -16.05
CA ASP A 102 16.72 13.61 -14.79
C ASP A 102 15.77 14.06 -13.66
N GLU A 103 14.42 14.02 -13.89
CA GLU A 103 13.47 14.39 -12.86
C GLU A 103 12.24 13.48 -12.82
N ILE A 104 11.71 13.29 -11.61
CA ILE A 104 10.41 12.67 -11.34
C ILE A 104 9.58 13.64 -10.51
N ILE A 105 8.33 13.85 -10.92
CA ILE A 105 7.33 14.51 -10.09
C ILE A 105 6.53 13.45 -9.38
N ALA A 106 6.44 13.53 -8.06
CA ALA A 106 5.66 12.64 -7.23
C ALA A 106 4.54 13.41 -6.53
N ALA A 107 3.35 12.82 -6.47
CA ALA A 107 2.20 13.42 -5.81
C ALA A 107 1.47 12.38 -4.95
N ARG A 108 1.15 12.75 -3.72
CA ARG A 108 0.34 11.97 -2.79
C ARG A 108 -1.11 12.42 -2.85
N ASP A 109 -2.09 11.52 -2.66
CA ASP A 109 -3.52 11.90 -2.65
C ASP A 109 -3.85 12.92 -1.56
N LEU A 110 -4.96 13.67 -1.73
CA LEU A 110 -5.36 14.77 -0.83
C LEU A 110 -5.49 14.36 0.64
N CYS A 111 -5.83 13.11 0.92
CA CYS A 111 -5.97 12.60 2.26
C CYS A 111 -4.74 11.84 2.75
N GLY A 112 -3.71 11.66 1.92
CA GLY A 112 -2.50 10.93 2.28
C GLY A 112 -2.74 9.46 2.60
N ARG A 113 -3.72 8.80 1.96
CA ARG A 113 -4.09 7.41 2.27
C ARG A 113 -3.01 6.40 1.92
N ILE A 114 -2.29 6.64 0.82
CA ILE A 114 -1.18 5.81 0.38
C ILE A 114 0.10 6.59 0.61
N PRO A 115 1.10 6.04 1.32
CA PRO A 115 2.38 6.69 1.51
C PRO A 115 3.13 6.92 0.20
N VAL A 116 3.88 8.00 0.10
CA VAL A 116 4.86 8.25 -0.95
C VAL A 116 6.14 8.66 -0.26
N LEU A 117 7.16 7.84 -0.41
CA LEU A 117 8.41 7.90 0.36
C LEU A 117 9.57 8.16 -0.59
N VAL A 118 10.44 9.08 -0.22
CA VAL A 118 11.67 9.39 -0.94
C VAL A 118 12.85 8.86 -0.14
N GLY A 119 13.65 8.04 -0.80
CA GLY A 119 14.94 7.58 -0.28
C GLY A 119 16.09 8.25 -0.99
N LYS A 120 17.23 8.38 -0.31
CA LYS A 120 18.44 8.97 -0.83
C LYS A 120 19.68 8.19 -0.44
N ASN A 121 20.67 8.18 -1.32
CA ASN A 121 22.04 7.75 -1.07
C ASN A 121 23.03 8.65 -1.83
N ASP A 122 24.32 8.28 -1.86
CA ASP A 122 25.36 9.06 -2.54
C ASP A 122 25.22 9.07 -4.08
N GLU A 123 24.47 8.11 -4.65
CA GLU A 123 24.27 7.99 -6.09
C GLU A 123 23.02 8.76 -6.59
N GLY A 124 22.06 9.09 -5.70
CA GLY A 124 20.86 9.81 -6.07
C GLY A 124 19.67 9.56 -5.18
N CYS A 125 18.48 9.85 -5.72
CA CYS A 125 17.21 9.72 -5.04
C CYS A 125 16.32 8.66 -5.70
N CYS A 126 15.48 8.03 -4.89
CA CYS A 126 14.42 7.12 -5.35
C CYS A 126 13.09 7.47 -4.70
N VAL A 127 11.99 7.04 -5.30
CA VAL A 127 10.64 7.19 -4.75
C VAL A 127 9.91 5.86 -4.80
N SER A 128 9.22 5.53 -3.71
CA SER A 128 8.47 4.29 -3.56
C SER A 128 7.27 4.48 -2.65
N PHE A 129 6.34 3.53 -2.68
CA PHE A 129 5.21 3.45 -1.73
C PHE A 129 5.53 2.56 -0.52
N GLU A 130 6.73 1.96 -0.50
CA GLU A 130 7.22 1.07 0.53
C GLU A 130 8.70 1.35 0.81
N SER A 131 9.06 1.69 2.05
CA SER A 131 10.45 2.02 2.40
C SER A 131 11.39 0.82 2.30
N PHE A 132 10.91 -0.40 2.55
CA PHE A 132 11.75 -1.60 2.46
C PHE A 132 12.36 -1.78 1.06
N ALA A 133 11.67 -1.33 0.02
CA ALA A 133 12.10 -1.50 -1.36
C ALA A 133 13.43 -0.80 -1.63
N TYR A 134 13.59 0.41 -1.15
CA TYR A 134 14.81 1.16 -1.35
C TYR A 134 15.87 0.94 -0.25
N HIS A 135 15.46 0.55 0.98
CA HIS A 135 16.43 0.11 1.99
C HIS A 135 17.24 -1.11 1.54
N LYS A 136 16.66 -1.98 0.71
CA LYS A 136 17.38 -3.12 0.11
C LYS A 136 18.41 -2.74 -0.93
N LEU A 137 18.40 -1.48 -1.38
CA LEU A 137 19.31 -0.91 -2.36
C LEU A 137 20.24 0.15 -1.70
N ASP A 138 20.37 0.10 -0.38
CA ASP A 138 21.20 0.99 0.43
C ASP A 138 20.83 2.49 0.33
N TYR A 139 19.52 2.77 0.08
CA TYR A 139 18.98 4.10 0.26
C TYR A 139 18.47 4.27 1.69
N HIS A 140 18.51 5.49 2.20
CA HIS A 140 17.98 5.88 3.51
C HIS A 140 16.75 6.76 3.35
N ASP A 141 15.87 6.76 4.37
CA ASP A 141 14.69 7.63 4.40
C ASP A 141 15.11 9.10 4.35
N GLU A 142 14.69 9.82 3.33
CA GLU A 142 14.95 11.26 3.14
C GLU A 142 13.71 12.09 3.44
N TYR A 143 12.58 11.72 2.84
CA TYR A 143 11.35 12.48 2.95
C TYR A 143 10.10 11.62 2.76
N GLU A 144 9.04 11.91 3.48
CA GLU A 144 7.72 11.35 3.26
C GLU A 144 6.73 12.49 2.93
N LEU A 145 6.05 12.38 1.78
CA LEU A 145 5.13 13.41 1.31
C LEU A 145 3.91 13.49 2.24
N GLY A 146 3.50 14.71 2.56
CA GLY A 146 2.25 14.96 3.26
C GLY A 146 1.01 14.81 2.37
N PRO A 147 -0.21 14.94 2.94
CA PRO A 147 -1.47 14.81 2.19
C PRO A 147 -1.56 15.85 1.06
N GLY A 148 -1.79 15.38 -0.18
CA GLY A 148 -1.92 16.23 -1.35
C GLY A 148 -0.63 16.92 -1.80
N GLU A 149 0.50 16.63 -1.18
CA GLU A 149 1.78 17.24 -1.53
C GLU A 149 2.25 16.79 -2.92
N ILE A 150 2.89 17.71 -3.63
CA ILE A 150 3.54 17.47 -4.91
C ILE A 150 5.00 17.89 -4.78
N VAL A 151 5.91 16.99 -5.13
CA VAL A 151 7.36 17.21 -5.05
C VAL A 151 8.03 16.92 -6.39
N ARG A 152 9.14 17.63 -6.64
CA ARG A 152 10.11 17.31 -7.69
C ARG A 152 11.28 16.57 -7.09
N ILE A 153 11.67 15.46 -7.70
CA ILE A 153 12.77 14.61 -7.26
C ILE A 153 13.81 14.58 -8.37
N THR A 154 15.03 14.90 -8.02
CA THR A 154 16.24 14.83 -8.89
C THR A 154 17.31 14.00 -8.21
N ALA A 155 18.43 13.76 -8.86
CA ALA A 155 19.56 13.08 -8.23
C ALA A 155 20.09 13.84 -6.99
N SER A 156 19.92 15.16 -6.92
CA SER A 156 20.39 16.00 -5.81
C SER A 156 19.48 16.03 -4.60
N GLY A 157 18.20 15.72 -4.76
CA GLY A 157 17.24 15.74 -3.65
C GLY A 157 15.79 15.91 -4.07
N CYS A 158 14.96 16.23 -3.08
CA CYS A 158 13.52 16.41 -3.17
C CYS A 158 13.16 17.89 -2.91
N GLU A 159 12.34 18.48 -3.77
CA GLU A 159 11.85 19.86 -3.65
C GLU A 159 10.33 19.88 -3.67
N THR A 160 9.71 20.51 -2.67
CA THR A 160 8.26 20.70 -2.63
C THR A 160 7.85 21.78 -3.63
N ILE A 161 7.02 21.42 -4.63
CA ILE A 161 6.46 22.35 -5.62
C ILE A 161 5.01 22.72 -5.35
N ALA A 162 4.28 21.89 -4.57
CA ALA A 162 2.98 22.26 -4.01
C ALA A 162 2.88 21.68 -2.60
N PRO A 163 2.63 22.52 -1.58
CA PRO A 163 2.70 22.11 -0.20
C PRO A 163 1.59 21.12 0.21
N ALA A 164 1.86 20.37 1.27
CA ALA A 164 0.90 19.45 1.86
C ALA A 164 -0.31 20.18 2.47
N GLY A 165 -1.45 19.53 2.40
CA GLY A 165 -2.65 19.88 3.16
C GLY A 165 -2.54 19.46 4.64
N LYS A 166 -3.61 19.71 5.40
CA LYS A 166 -3.66 19.43 6.84
C LYS A 166 -4.46 18.17 7.18
N ASP A 167 -5.29 17.70 6.25
CA ASP A 167 -6.25 16.62 6.49
C ASP A 167 -5.68 15.26 6.12
N MET A 168 -5.07 14.58 7.10
CA MET A 168 -4.57 13.22 6.94
C MET A 168 -5.66 12.21 7.27
N LYS A 169 -5.89 11.25 6.36
CA LYS A 169 -6.82 10.12 6.54
C LYS A 169 -6.15 8.81 6.12
N ILE A 170 -4.95 8.58 6.63
CA ILE A 170 -4.21 7.36 6.36
C ILE A 170 -4.94 6.15 6.94
N CYS A 171 -4.88 5.03 6.23
CA CYS A 171 -5.55 3.81 6.66
C CYS A 171 -4.70 3.03 7.66
N ALA A 172 -5.20 2.80 8.88
CA ALA A 172 -4.52 1.99 9.90
C ALA A 172 -4.22 0.55 9.42
N PHE A 173 -4.94 0.08 8.39
CA PHE A 173 -4.73 -1.23 7.77
C PHE A 173 -3.33 -1.40 7.15
N LEU A 174 -2.67 -0.30 6.79
CA LEU A 174 -1.27 -0.30 6.37
C LEU A 174 -0.37 -0.96 7.42
N TRP A 175 -0.56 -0.63 8.68
CA TRP A 175 0.23 -1.23 9.77
C TRP A 175 -0.31 -2.58 10.23
N THR A 176 -1.62 -2.70 10.40
CA THR A 176 -2.20 -3.92 10.99
C THR A 176 -2.03 -5.14 10.10
N TYR A 177 -2.12 -4.97 8.78
CA TYR A 177 -2.14 -6.08 7.83
C TYR A 177 -1.28 -5.90 6.59
N TYR A 178 -1.46 -4.75 5.87
CA TYR A 178 -1.02 -4.62 4.48
C TYR A 178 0.48 -4.38 4.34
N GLY A 179 1.04 -3.48 5.15
CA GLY A 179 2.43 -3.04 5.04
C GLY A 179 3.44 -4.14 5.26
N TYR A 180 4.58 -4.02 4.60
CA TYR A 180 5.67 -4.97 4.81
C TYR A 180 6.31 -4.75 6.20
N PRO A 181 6.70 -5.81 6.92
CA PRO A 181 7.13 -5.70 8.33
C PRO A 181 8.20 -4.66 8.63
N ASN A 182 9.20 -4.52 7.78
CA ASN A 182 10.27 -3.54 8.00
C ASN A 182 10.04 -2.17 7.35
N SER A 183 8.85 -1.93 6.77
CA SER A 183 8.46 -0.61 6.28
C SER A 183 8.09 0.34 7.40
N ASN A 184 8.34 1.62 7.17
CA ASN A 184 7.91 2.72 8.03
C ASN A 184 6.92 3.60 7.27
N TYR A 185 5.88 4.05 7.96
CA TYR A 185 4.93 5.05 7.47
C TYR A 185 4.67 6.04 8.59
N GLU A 186 4.69 7.34 8.29
CA GLU A 186 4.50 8.41 9.29
C GLU A 186 5.39 8.22 10.53
N GLY A 187 6.64 7.79 10.31
CA GLY A 187 7.60 7.53 11.38
C GLY A 187 7.32 6.30 12.26
N VAL A 188 6.35 5.46 11.91
CA VAL A 188 5.97 4.26 12.66
C VAL A 188 6.28 3.00 11.88
N ASN A 189 7.17 2.15 12.44
CA ASN A 189 7.50 0.86 11.86
C ASN A 189 6.32 -0.12 11.98
N VAL A 190 6.06 -0.87 10.90
CA VAL A 190 4.94 -1.82 10.80
C VAL A 190 5.03 -2.94 11.83
N GLU A 191 6.18 -3.61 11.93
CA GLU A 191 6.36 -4.74 12.85
C GLU A 191 6.25 -4.31 14.32
N VAL A 192 6.90 -3.18 14.67
CA VAL A 192 6.84 -2.61 16.03
C VAL A 192 5.41 -2.24 16.42
N MET A 193 4.64 -1.68 15.48
CA MET A 193 3.24 -1.35 15.74
C MET A 193 2.41 -2.61 16.03
N ARG A 194 2.61 -3.69 15.28
CA ARG A 194 1.91 -4.97 15.50
C ARG A 194 2.23 -5.55 16.87
N TYR A 195 3.49 -5.52 17.30
CA TYR A 195 3.88 -5.91 18.67
C TYR A 195 3.13 -5.07 19.71
N ARG A 196 3.13 -3.74 19.55
CA ARG A 196 2.43 -2.84 20.48
C ARG A 196 0.93 -3.11 20.55
N ASN A 197 0.27 -3.43 19.44
CA ASN A 197 -1.13 -3.82 19.44
C ASN A 197 -1.38 -5.04 20.32
N GLY A 198 -0.59 -6.10 20.15
CA GLY A 198 -0.68 -7.29 20.97
C GLY A 198 -0.44 -7.01 22.46
N GLU A 199 0.56 -6.20 22.77
CA GLU A 199 0.86 -5.78 24.15
C GLU A 199 -0.31 -5.02 24.79
N ILE A 200 -0.96 -4.11 24.04
CA ILE A 200 -2.12 -3.35 24.50
C ILE A 200 -3.30 -4.28 24.78
N MET A 201 -3.59 -5.22 23.89
CA MET A 201 -4.66 -6.21 24.06
C MET A 201 -4.46 -7.00 25.36
N ALA A 202 -3.28 -7.57 25.56
CA ALA A 202 -2.97 -8.31 26.78
C ALA A 202 -3.02 -7.45 28.04
N ARG A 203 -2.50 -6.23 27.99
CA ARG A 203 -2.56 -5.28 29.10
C ARG A 203 -4.00 -5.00 29.53
N ASP A 204 -4.87 -4.75 28.59
CA ASP A 204 -6.26 -4.40 28.86
C ASP A 204 -7.03 -5.59 29.47
N GLU A 205 -6.75 -6.82 29.02
CA GLU A 205 -7.31 -8.04 29.63
C GLU A 205 -6.75 -8.29 31.04
N ILE A 206 -5.48 -8.04 31.28
CA ILE A 206 -4.88 -8.10 32.63
C ILE A 206 -5.58 -7.11 33.56
N ILE A 207 -5.79 -5.87 33.13
CA ILE A 207 -6.45 -4.82 33.93
C ILE A 207 -7.90 -5.21 34.25
N ARG A 208 -8.63 -5.82 33.29
CA ARG A 208 -10.00 -6.28 33.50
C ARG A 208 -10.06 -7.57 34.36
N GLY A 209 -8.97 -8.28 34.49
CA GLY A 209 -8.92 -9.58 35.21
C GLY A 209 -9.50 -10.74 34.44
N ASP A 210 -9.63 -10.62 33.11
CA ASP A 210 -10.23 -11.62 32.22
C ASP A 210 -9.21 -12.32 31.28
N LEU A 211 -7.92 -12.27 31.64
CA LEU A 211 -6.87 -12.90 30.87
C LEU A 211 -7.15 -14.39 30.62
N PRO A 212 -7.20 -14.85 29.35
CA PRO A 212 -7.55 -16.23 29.01
C PRO A 212 -6.62 -17.26 29.63
N LYS A 213 -7.19 -18.37 30.14
CA LYS A 213 -6.44 -19.52 30.65
C LYS A 213 -6.12 -20.47 29.50
N VAL A 214 -5.00 -20.24 28.84
CA VAL A 214 -4.53 -20.99 27.67
C VAL A 214 -3.13 -21.52 27.86
N ASP A 215 -2.80 -22.57 27.11
CA ASP A 215 -1.46 -23.16 27.11
C ASP A 215 -0.51 -22.36 26.25
N TYR A 216 -0.99 -21.86 25.11
CA TYR A 216 -0.19 -21.08 24.15
C TYR A 216 -0.97 -19.92 23.57
N VAL A 217 -0.24 -18.86 23.23
CA VAL A 217 -0.65 -17.79 22.32
C VAL A 217 -0.11 -18.12 20.93
N ALA A 218 -0.93 -17.96 19.91
CA ALA A 218 -0.59 -18.27 18.53
C ALA A 218 -1.09 -17.18 17.59
N GLY A 219 -0.32 -16.88 16.56
CA GLY A 219 -0.72 -15.93 15.50
C GLY A 219 -1.14 -16.63 14.23
N MET A 220 -2.16 -16.09 13.56
CA MET A 220 -2.47 -16.53 12.20
C MET A 220 -1.35 -16.08 11.24
N PRO A 221 -0.75 -17.00 10.50
CA PRO A 221 0.35 -16.67 9.60
C PRO A 221 -0.10 -15.86 8.37
N ASP A 222 0.66 -14.80 7.95
CA ASP A 222 1.87 -14.29 8.63
C ASP A 222 1.56 -13.05 9.48
N SER A 223 0.53 -12.27 9.12
CA SER A 223 0.23 -10.94 9.67
C SER A 223 -0.23 -10.93 11.13
N GLY A 224 -0.89 -11.99 11.60
CA GLY A 224 -1.27 -12.14 12.99
C GLY A 224 -0.12 -12.50 13.94
N VAL A 225 0.99 -13.03 13.40
CA VAL A 225 2.11 -13.51 14.21
C VAL A 225 2.74 -12.41 15.08
N PRO A 226 3.11 -11.24 14.58
CA PRO A 226 3.71 -10.20 15.42
C PRO A 226 2.75 -9.66 16.49
N HIS A 227 1.45 -9.57 16.21
CA HIS A 227 0.44 -9.23 17.22
C HIS A 227 0.42 -10.28 18.35
N ALA A 228 0.45 -11.58 17.99
CA ALA A 228 0.49 -12.67 18.96
C ALA A 228 1.77 -12.67 19.80
N ILE A 229 2.92 -12.35 19.22
CA ILE A 229 4.19 -12.22 19.96
C ILE A 229 4.09 -11.08 20.97
N GLY A 230 3.59 -9.91 20.58
CA GLY A 230 3.38 -8.80 21.50
C GLY A 230 2.45 -9.16 22.65
N TYR A 231 1.34 -9.85 22.35
CA TYR A 231 0.42 -10.36 23.36
C TYR A 231 1.09 -11.36 24.32
N ALA A 232 1.83 -12.35 23.77
CA ALA A 232 2.54 -13.35 24.56
C ALA A 232 3.57 -12.70 25.51
N ASN A 233 4.36 -11.77 24.99
CA ASN A 233 5.35 -11.05 25.77
C ASN A 233 4.72 -10.31 26.97
N ARG A 234 3.58 -9.65 26.77
CA ARG A 234 2.90 -8.88 27.83
C ARG A 234 2.13 -9.77 28.81
N SER A 235 1.47 -10.83 28.33
CA SER A 235 0.66 -11.72 29.15
C SER A 235 1.48 -12.73 29.95
N GLY A 236 2.77 -12.94 29.61
CA GLY A 236 3.62 -13.99 30.16
C GLY A 236 3.23 -15.41 29.70
N LYS A 237 2.35 -15.55 28.72
CA LYS A 237 1.97 -16.84 28.12
C LYS A 237 2.98 -17.24 27.06
N PRO A 238 3.34 -18.54 26.95
CA PRO A 238 4.27 -18.98 25.90
C PRO A 238 3.66 -18.80 24.51
N PHE A 239 4.48 -18.33 23.57
CA PHE A 239 4.11 -18.26 22.15
C PHE A 239 4.41 -19.60 21.47
N ALA A 240 3.50 -20.07 20.61
CA ALA A 240 3.71 -21.23 19.76
C ALA A 240 3.28 -20.94 18.31
N ARG A 241 3.78 -21.72 17.37
CA ARG A 241 3.40 -21.65 15.95
C ARG A 241 2.64 -22.94 15.53
N PRO A 242 1.37 -23.10 15.96
CA PRO A 242 0.58 -24.28 15.62
C PRO A 242 0.12 -24.29 14.15
N PHE A 243 0.25 -23.18 13.46
CA PHE A 243 -0.04 -23.06 12.03
C PHE A 243 1.16 -22.50 11.30
N VAL A 244 1.50 -23.12 10.16
CA VAL A 244 2.57 -22.68 9.27
C VAL A 244 1.99 -22.41 7.90
N LYS A 245 2.38 -21.29 7.31
CA LYS A 245 1.94 -20.93 5.96
C LYS A 245 2.67 -21.77 4.92
N TYR A 246 1.93 -22.35 3.98
CA TYR A 246 2.50 -22.94 2.79
C TYR A 246 2.87 -21.86 1.78
N THR A 247 4.15 -21.56 1.71
CA THR A 247 4.68 -20.38 1.00
C THR A 247 4.64 -20.47 -0.55
N PRO A 248 4.72 -21.63 -1.22
CA PRO A 248 4.95 -21.67 -2.66
C PRO A 248 3.81 -21.18 -3.53
N THR A 249 2.65 -20.93 -2.99
CA THR A 249 1.54 -20.94 -3.91
C THR A 249 0.44 -20.01 -3.60
N TRP A 250 -0.05 -19.14 -3.61
CA TRP A 250 -1.41 -18.59 -3.66
C TRP A 250 -1.59 -17.13 -3.22
N PRO A 251 -2.40 -16.39 -3.97
CA PRO A 251 -2.86 -15.08 -3.56
C PRO A 251 -3.59 -15.14 -2.21
N ARG A 252 -3.94 -13.99 -1.66
CA ARG A 252 -4.61 -13.86 -0.37
C ARG A 252 -5.93 -14.65 -0.36
N SER A 253 -6.18 -15.43 0.68
CA SER A 253 -7.31 -16.37 0.76
C SER A 253 -8.70 -15.74 0.70
N PHE A 254 -8.82 -14.45 0.98
CA PHE A 254 -10.09 -13.72 0.91
C PHE A 254 -10.43 -13.15 -0.48
N MET A 255 -9.48 -13.16 -1.44
CA MET A 255 -9.67 -12.61 -2.78
C MET A 255 -10.62 -13.40 -3.68
N PRO A 256 -10.68 -14.76 -3.63
CA PRO A 256 -11.62 -15.49 -4.48
C PRO A 256 -13.08 -15.11 -4.21
N SER A 257 -13.86 -15.06 -5.27
CA SER A 257 -15.28 -14.61 -5.22
C SER A 257 -16.21 -15.62 -4.56
N SER A 258 -15.94 -16.94 -4.68
CA SER A 258 -16.78 -17.98 -4.10
C SER A 258 -16.29 -18.47 -2.74
N GLN A 259 -17.23 -18.83 -1.83
CA GLN A 259 -16.91 -19.33 -0.49
C GLN A 259 -16.17 -20.68 -0.53
N ASP A 260 -16.55 -21.56 -1.46
CA ASP A 260 -15.93 -22.89 -1.56
C ASP A 260 -14.47 -22.80 -1.99
N VAL A 261 -14.16 -21.93 -2.95
CA VAL A 261 -12.77 -21.68 -3.36
C VAL A 261 -11.98 -21.05 -2.22
N ARG A 262 -12.56 -20.11 -1.45
CA ARG A 262 -11.89 -19.54 -0.27
C ARG A 262 -11.58 -20.60 0.79
N ASN A 263 -12.53 -21.48 1.08
CA ASN A 263 -12.34 -22.58 2.04
C ASN A 263 -11.24 -23.55 1.59
N GLN A 264 -11.20 -23.87 0.30
CA GLN A 264 -10.17 -24.72 -0.27
C GLN A 264 -8.79 -24.06 -0.20
N VAL A 265 -8.70 -22.78 -0.59
CA VAL A 265 -7.45 -22.00 -0.52
C VAL A 265 -6.97 -21.89 0.93
N ALA A 266 -7.85 -21.62 1.89
CA ALA A 266 -7.50 -21.55 3.30
C ALA A 266 -6.92 -22.90 3.82
N LYS A 267 -7.56 -24.02 3.49
CA LYS A 267 -7.06 -25.37 3.84
C LYS A 267 -5.70 -25.69 3.25
N MET A 268 -5.44 -25.24 2.03
CA MET A 268 -4.15 -25.48 1.37
C MET A 268 -3.04 -24.56 1.90
N LYS A 269 -3.40 -23.38 2.37
CA LYS A 269 -2.46 -22.33 2.72
C LYS A 269 -1.90 -22.48 4.14
N GLN A 270 -2.68 -23.06 5.04
CA GLN A 270 -2.30 -23.22 6.44
C GLN A 270 -2.14 -24.68 6.79
N ILE A 271 -0.93 -25.03 7.20
CA ILE A 271 -0.58 -26.40 7.63
C ILE A 271 -0.57 -26.42 9.15
N PRO A 272 -1.47 -27.21 9.78
CA PRO A 272 -1.47 -27.38 11.23
C PRO A 272 -0.30 -28.27 11.67
N VAL A 273 0.21 -28.00 12.87
CA VAL A 273 1.18 -28.83 13.59
C VAL A 273 0.45 -29.56 14.71
N PRO A 274 0.03 -30.83 14.52
CA PRO A 274 -0.85 -31.55 15.46
C PRO A 274 -0.28 -31.61 16.88
N GLU A 275 1.03 -31.75 17.04
CA GLU A 275 1.72 -31.82 18.32
C GLU A 275 1.60 -30.56 19.18
N LEU A 276 1.37 -29.41 18.53
CA LEU A 276 1.15 -28.12 19.19
C LEU A 276 -0.33 -27.81 19.42
N ILE A 277 -1.24 -28.61 18.84
CA ILE A 277 -2.69 -28.36 18.87
C ILE A 277 -3.42 -29.37 19.74
N GLN A 278 -3.11 -30.66 19.59
CA GLN A 278 -3.85 -31.75 20.25
C GLN A 278 -3.76 -31.64 21.78
N GLY A 279 -4.93 -31.58 22.43
CA GLY A 279 -5.03 -31.48 23.88
C GLY A 279 -4.59 -30.11 24.46
N LYS A 280 -4.38 -29.09 23.63
CA LYS A 280 -3.97 -27.74 24.06
C LYS A 280 -5.09 -26.73 23.90
N LYS A 281 -5.11 -25.77 24.82
CA LYS A 281 -5.93 -24.55 24.72
C LYS A 281 -5.10 -23.46 24.07
N LEU A 282 -5.53 -22.96 22.93
CA LEU A 282 -4.84 -21.95 22.16
C LEU A 282 -5.62 -20.63 22.20
N LEU A 283 -4.93 -19.52 22.43
CA LEU A 283 -5.41 -18.19 22.09
C LEU A 283 -4.85 -17.85 20.70
N ILE A 284 -5.75 -17.74 19.74
CA ILE A 284 -5.37 -17.38 18.36
C ILE A 284 -5.57 -15.87 18.20
N VAL A 285 -4.51 -15.19 17.77
CA VAL A 285 -4.52 -13.75 17.46
C VAL A 285 -4.41 -13.58 15.95
N ASP A 286 -5.32 -12.79 15.41
CA ASP A 286 -5.31 -12.40 14.00
C ASP A 286 -5.27 -10.87 13.89
N ASP A 287 -4.91 -10.34 12.72
CA ASP A 287 -4.89 -8.90 12.44
C ASP A 287 -6.29 -8.31 12.23
N SER A 288 -7.22 -9.12 11.73
CA SER A 288 -8.57 -8.69 11.37
C SER A 288 -9.54 -9.86 11.22
N ILE A 289 -10.83 -9.57 11.40
CA ILE A 289 -11.93 -10.49 11.07
C ILE A 289 -12.62 -9.96 9.81
N VAL A 290 -12.41 -10.63 8.68
CA VAL A 290 -13.00 -10.22 7.40
C VAL A 290 -14.20 -11.08 7.05
N ARG A 291 -14.05 -12.41 6.97
CA ARG A 291 -15.09 -13.36 6.55
C ARG A 291 -15.18 -14.60 7.43
N GLY A 292 -14.38 -14.70 8.47
CA GLY A 292 -14.38 -15.83 9.40
C GLY A 292 -14.06 -17.20 8.77
N THR A 293 -13.26 -17.23 7.72
CA THR A 293 -12.90 -18.48 7.01
C THR A 293 -11.67 -19.16 7.60
N GLN A 294 -10.86 -18.43 8.33
CA GLN A 294 -9.63 -18.91 8.98
C GLN A 294 -9.90 -19.51 10.35
#